data_4ab8317ed40dba33400a6cf3e2fde220
#
_entry.id   4ab8317ed40dba33400a6cf3e2fde220
#
_cell.length_a   1.000
_cell.length_b   1.000
_cell.length_c   1.000
_cell.angle_alpha   90.00
_cell.angle_beta   90.00
_cell.angle_gamma   90.00
#
_symmetry.space_group_name_H-M   'P 1'
#
loop_
_entity.id
_entity.type
_entity.pdbx_description
1 polymer ?
#
loop_
_entity_poly.entity_id
_entity_poly.type
_entity_poly.pdbx_seq_one_letter_code
_entity_poly.pdbx_strand_id
1 'polypeptide(L)'
;QVIQAGMYLVCFCFFGLSACGWIIDWSLSMTTIFFFAISLLLGIGFGTMFPAYNTLFVNLAPNSQRGTATSTYLTSWDVGIGIGMVVGGYIAEISTFKIAYLAGAILTVFSLFYFYGKVAPHFQLYRLR
;
A
#
# COMPACT_ATOMS: atom_id res chain seq x y z
N GLN A 1 -14.16 -5.76 0.74
CA GLN A 1 -13.72 -6.46 -0.47
C GLN A 1 -12.76 -5.61 -1.31
N VAL A 2 -13.11 -4.36 -1.68
CA VAL A 2 -12.25 -3.48 -2.51
C VAL A 2 -10.89 -3.22 -1.86
N ILE A 3 -10.87 -2.85 -0.57
CA ILE A 3 -9.63 -2.61 0.18
C ILE A 3 -8.76 -3.87 0.20
N GLN A 4 -9.35 -5.03 0.43
CA GLN A 4 -8.62 -6.30 0.46
C GLN A 4 -8.00 -6.63 -0.89
N ALA A 5 -8.79 -6.51 -1.97
CA ALA A 5 -8.29 -6.72 -3.33
C ALA A 5 -7.14 -5.76 -3.66
N GLY A 6 -7.27 -4.47 -3.31
CA GLY A 6 -6.21 -3.47 -3.49
C GLY A 6 -4.95 -3.81 -2.69
N MET A 7 -5.08 -4.23 -1.43
CA MET A 7 -3.93 -4.64 -0.60
C MET A 7 -3.21 -5.87 -1.16
N TYR A 8 -3.94 -6.87 -1.65
CA TYR A 8 -3.32 -8.03 -2.33
C TYR A 8 -2.59 -7.61 -3.60
N LEU A 9 -3.21 -6.74 -4.41
CA LEU A 9 -2.60 -6.24 -5.63
C LEU A 9 -1.30 -5.47 -5.33
N VAL A 10 -1.33 -4.57 -4.34
CA VAL A 10 -0.14 -3.80 -3.92
C VAL A 10 0.95 -4.73 -3.38
N CYS A 11 0.59 -5.73 -2.56
CA CYS A 11 1.52 -6.73 -2.06
C CYS A 11 2.20 -7.50 -3.21
N PHE A 12 1.41 -7.98 -4.15
CA PHE A 12 1.92 -8.66 -5.35
C PHE A 12 2.87 -7.77 -6.17
N CYS A 13 2.50 -6.49 -6.35
CA CYS A 13 3.34 -5.53 -7.07
C CYS A 13 4.69 -5.28 -6.37
N PHE A 14 4.73 -5.16 -5.05
CA PHE A 14 5.99 -4.99 -4.32
C PHE A 14 6.91 -6.21 -4.44
N PHE A 15 6.36 -7.42 -4.36
CA PHE A 15 7.13 -8.63 -4.65
C PHE A 15 7.62 -8.67 -6.10
N GLY A 16 6.78 -8.28 -7.05
CA GLY A 16 7.15 -8.20 -8.47
C GLY A 16 8.26 -7.17 -8.74
N LEU A 17 8.19 -5.99 -8.13
CA LEU A 17 9.26 -4.99 -8.24
C LEU A 17 10.58 -5.47 -7.63
N SER A 18 10.51 -6.16 -6.48
CA SER A 18 11.69 -6.79 -5.91
C SER A 18 12.27 -7.84 -6.86
N ALA A 19 11.43 -8.69 -7.46
CA ALA A 19 11.84 -9.72 -8.42
C ALA A 19 12.48 -9.13 -9.68
N CYS A 20 12.02 -7.98 -10.17
CA CYS A 20 12.65 -7.29 -11.31
C CYS A 20 14.13 -7.02 -11.08
N GLY A 21 14.53 -6.71 -9.84
CA GLY A 21 15.94 -6.51 -9.48
C GLY A 21 16.81 -7.77 -9.54
N TRP A 22 16.20 -8.96 -9.59
CA TRP A 22 16.90 -10.23 -9.80
C TRP A 22 16.94 -10.66 -11.27
N ILE A 23 15.97 -10.21 -12.06
CA ILE A 23 15.81 -10.56 -13.47
C ILE A 23 16.65 -9.63 -14.39
N ILE A 24 17.04 -8.46 -13.89
CA ILE A 24 17.78 -7.45 -14.66
C ILE A 24 19.07 -8.00 -15.30
N ASP A 25 19.70 -8.95 -14.64
CA ASP A 25 20.94 -9.60 -15.10
C ASP A 25 20.72 -10.47 -16.36
N TRP A 26 19.48 -10.83 -16.69
CA TRP A 26 19.13 -11.69 -17.83
C TRP A 26 18.77 -10.91 -19.08
N SER A 27 17.99 -9.83 -18.95
CA SER A 27 17.58 -8.99 -20.08
C SER A 27 17.04 -7.64 -19.63
N LEU A 28 17.75 -6.58 -19.97
CA LEU A 28 17.34 -5.21 -19.63
C LEU A 28 15.97 -4.83 -20.27
N SER A 29 15.73 -5.22 -21.52
CA SER A 29 14.48 -4.89 -22.22
C SER A 29 13.27 -5.55 -21.56
N MET A 30 13.37 -6.84 -21.21
CA MET A 30 12.28 -7.55 -20.53
C MET A 30 12.04 -6.98 -19.14
N THR A 31 13.08 -6.69 -18.38
CA THR A 31 12.96 -6.10 -17.05
C THR A 31 12.27 -4.74 -17.10
N THR A 32 12.58 -3.91 -18.09
CA THR A 32 11.94 -2.61 -18.26
C THR A 32 10.44 -2.74 -18.53
N ILE A 33 10.04 -3.65 -19.40
CA ILE A 33 8.61 -3.91 -19.70
C ILE A 33 7.87 -4.39 -18.44
N PHE A 34 8.44 -5.36 -17.71
CA PHE A 34 7.85 -5.84 -16.47
C PHE A 34 7.74 -4.74 -15.41
N PHE A 35 8.77 -3.91 -15.26
CA PHE A 35 8.77 -2.79 -14.33
C PHE A 35 7.62 -1.83 -14.62
N PHE A 36 7.42 -1.42 -15.87
CA PHE A 36 6.32 -0.52 -16.24
C PHE A 36 4.95 -1.18 -16.05
N ALA A 37 4.81 -2.45 -16.41
CA ALA A 37 3.55 -3.18 -16.22
C ALA A 37 3.18 -3.28 -14.73
N ILE A 38 4.13 -3.64 -13.87
CA ILE A 38 3.91 -3.73 -12.42
C ILE A 38 3.64 -2.35 -11.82
N SER A 39 4.33 -1.31 -12.27
CA SER A 39 4.10 0.07 -11.81
C SER A 39 2.70 0.56 -12.17
N LEU A 40 2.17 0.20 -13.34
CA LEU A 40 0.80 0.49 -13.73
C LEU A 40 -0.20 -0.21 -12.79
N LEU A 41 0.00 -1.50 -12.53
CA LEU A 41 -0.84 -2.26 -11.59
C LEU A 41 -0.78 -1.69 -10.17
N LEU A 42 0.39 -1.25 -9.73
CA LEU A 42 0.58 -0.60 -8.44
C LEU A 42 -0.22 0.70 -8.35
N GLY A 43 -0.21 1.50 -9.43
CA GLY A 43 -1.02 2.72 -9.54
C GLY A 43 -2.52 2.44 -9.44
N ILE A 44 -3.01 1.39 -10.11
CA ILE A 44 -4.41 0.94 -10.00
C ILE A 44 -4.73 0.50 -8.56
N GLY A 45 -3.83 -0.26 -7.93
CA GLY A 45 -3.98 -0.71 -6.54
C GLY A 45 -4.14 0.46 -5.56
N PHE A 46 -3.21 1.41 -5.57
CA PHE A 46 -3.29 2.60 -4.73
C PHE A 46 -4.47 3.50 -5.09
N GLY A 47 -4.74 3.69 -6.37
CA GLY A 47 -5.85 4.51 -6.86
C GLY A 47 -7.21 4.01 -6.40
N THR A 48 -7.40 2.70 -6.27
CA THR A 48 -8.64 2.10 -5.76
C THR A 48 -8.69 2.06 -4.22
N MET A 49 -7.56 1.85 -3.58
CA MET A 49 -7.48 1.80 -2.11
C MET A 49 -7.71 3.15 -1.46
N PHE A 50 -7.19 4.23 -2.03
CA PHE A 50 -7.25 5.57 -1.45
C PHE A 50 -8.72 6.01 -1.14
N PRO A 51 -9.66 6.02 -2.10
CA PRO A 51 -11.05 6.39 -1.81
C PRO A 51 -11.76 5.35 -0.93
N ALA A 52 -11.40 4.07 -1.03
CA ALA A 52 -12.00 3.02 -0.23
C ALA A 52 -11.66 3.14 1.26
N TYR A 53 -10.43 3.48 1.60
CA TYR A 53 -10.04 3.76 2.98
C TYR A 53 -10.68 5.04 3.51
N ASN A 54 -10.72 6.11 2.72
CA ASN A 54 -11.43 7.33 3.12
C ASN A 54 -12.90 7.03 3.47
N THR A 55 -13.57 6.25 2.63
CA THR A 55 -14.95 5.81 2.87
C THR A 55 -15.08 4.99 4.16
N LEU A 56 -14.10 4.13 4.45
CA LEU A 56 -14.06 3.35 5.70
C LEU A 56 -14.01 4.27 6.92
N PHE A 57 -13.11 5.26 6.94
CA PHE A 57 -12.99 6.21 8.03
C PHE A 57 -14.26 7.05 8.21
N VAL A 58 -14.81 7.56 7.12
CA VAL A 58 -16.06 8.36 7.14
C VAL A 58 -17.24 7.56 7.66
N ASN A 59 -17.33 6.26 7.34
CA ASN A 59 -18.43 5.40 7.79
C ASN A 59 -18.32 4.99 9.27
N LEU A 60 -17.16 5.13 9.89
CA LEU A 60 -16.96 4.93 11.33
C LEU A 60 -17.26 6.19 12.14
N ALA A 61 -17.33 7.36 11.50
CA ALA A 61 -17.51 8.65 12.17
C ALA A 61 -18.99 9.11 12.16
N PRO A 62 -19.47 9.72 13.25
CA PRO A 62 -20.76 10.41 13.26
C PRO A 62 -20.80 11.53 12.22
N ASN A 63 -21.99 11.93 11.79
CA ASN A 63 -22.17 12.95 10.76
C ASN A 63 -21.43 14.28 11.07
N SER A 64 -21.41 14.67 12.34
CA SER A 64 -20.75 15.91 12.81
C SER A 64 -19.21 15.84 12.77
N GLN A 65 -18.61 14.64 12.66
CA GLN A 65 -17.17 14.42 12.73
C GLN A 65 -16.55 13.85 11.44
N ARG A 66 -17.31 13.80 10.35
CA ARG A 66 -16.82 13.26 9.07
C ARG A 66 -15.64 14.02 8.48
N GLY A 67 -15.64 15.35 8.62
CA GLY A 67 -14.51 16.18 8.22
C GLY A 67 -13.24 15.81 9.00
N THR A 68 -13.35 15.63 10.31
CA THR A 68 -12.23 15.19 11.16
C THR A 68 -11.74 13.79 10.76
N ALA A 69 -12.65 12.86 10.48
CA ALA A 69 -12.28 11.52 10.03
C ALA A 69 -11.48 11.55 8.72
N THR A 70 -11.93 12.34 7.74
CA THR A 70 -11.22 12.54 6.48
C THR A 70 -9.85 13.15 6.70
N SER A 71 -9.74 14.21 7.51
CA SER A 71 -8.45 14.85 7.82
C SER A 71 -7.49 13.90 8.51
N THR A 72 -7.97 13.12 9.47
CA THR A 72 -7.15 12.11 10.15
C THR A 72 -6.63 11.06 9.17
N TYR A 73 -7.47 10.58 8.27
CA TYR A 73 -7.06 9.66 7.22
C TYR A 73 -5.98 10.26 6.32
N LEU A 74 -6.19 11.48 5.80
CA LEU A 74 -5.22 12.15 4.92
C LEU A 74 -3.89 12.40 5.64
N THR A 75 -3.93 12.88 6.89
CA THR A 75 -2.70 13.09 7.68
C THR A 75 -1.95 11.77 7.89
N SER A 76 -2.64 10.67 8.20
CA SER A 76 -1.98 9.37 8.36
C SER A 76 -1.35 8.86 7.06
N TRP A 77 -1.99 9.15 5.92
CA TRP A 77 -1.48 8.85 4.59
C TRP A 77 -0.19 9.63 4.30
N ASP A 78 -0.20 10.95 4.53
CA ASP A 78 0.95 11.81 4.28
C ASP A 78 2.14 11.46 5.18
N VAL A 79 1.88 11.18 6.46
CA VAL A 79 2.91 10.70 7.40
C VAL A 79 3.48 9.35 6.94
N GLY A 80 2.61 8.43 6.52
CA GLY A 80 3.04 7.12 6.00
C GLY A 80 3.93 7.24 4.76
N ILE A 81 3.56 8.09 3.81
CA ILE A 81 4.37 8.38 2.62
C ILE A 81 5.70 9.00 3.01
N GLY A 82 5.69 10.01 3.89
CA GLY A 82 6.92 10.70 4.33
C GLY A 82 7.90 9.74 4.98
N ILE A 83 7.46 8.93 5.94
CA ILE A 83 8.31 7.91 6.58
C ILE A 83 8.76 6.87 5.55
N GLY A 84 7.86 6.41 4.69
CA GLY A 84 8.15 5.41 3.66
C GLY A 84 9.23 5.87 2.68
N MET A 85 9.20 7.14 2.25
CA MET A 85 10.23 7.70 1.37
C MET A 85 11.59 7.79 2.05
N VAL A 86 11.64 8.26 3.30
CA VAL A 86 12.91 8.38 4.04
C VAL A 86 13.51 7.01 4.32
N VAL A 87 12.73 6.09 4.87
CA VAL A 87 13.21 4.74 5.22
C VAL A 87 13.53 3.93 3.97
N GLY A 88 12.66 3.98 2.97
CA GLY A 88 12.86 3.25 1.71
C GLY A 88 14.07 3.78 0.93
N GLY A 89 14.25 5.09 0.88
CA GLY A 89 15.43 5.72 0.27
C GLY A 89 16.72 5.34 0.99
N TYR A 90 16.73 5.38 2.32
CA TYR A 90 17.88 4.95 3.12
C TYR A 90 18.24 3.48 2.90
N ILE A 91 17.25 2.58 2.88
CA ILE A 91 17.49 1.16 2.59
C ILE A 91 18.05 0.98 1.17
N ALA A 92 17.53 1.73 0.19
CA ALA A 92 18.00 1.65 -1.18
C ALA A 92 19.45 2.14 -1.34
N GLU A 93 19.85 3.16 -0.56
CA GLU A 93 21.21 3.71 -0.57
C GLU A 93 22.22 2.74 0.05
N ILE A 94 21.92 2.20 1.23
CA ILE A 94 22.86 1.29 1.93
C ILE A 94 22.87 -0.15 1.39
N SER A 95 21.85 -0.52 0.62
CA SER A 95 21.72 -1.87 0.07
C SER A 95 21.46 -1.81 -1.42
N THR A 96 20.21 -2.06 -1.82
CA THR A 96 19.75 -2.00 -3.22
C THR A 96 18.25 -1.72 -3.28
N PHE A 97 17.75 -1.21 -4.41
CA PHE A 97 16.33 -1.02 -4.64
C PHE A 97 15.50 -2.30 -4.48
N LYS A 98 16.06 -3.46 -4.90
CA LYS A 98 15.38 -4.75 -4.73
C LYS A 98 15.09 -5.08 -3.25
N ILE A 99 16.01 -4.73 -2.35
CA ILE A 99 15.83 -4.94 -0.91
C ILE A 99 14.85 -3.92 -0.33
N ALA A 100 14.86 -2.68 -0.79
CA ALA A 100 13.87 -1.68 -0.39
C ALA A 100 12.44 -2.10 -0.79
N TYR A 101 12.24 -2.60 -2.01
CA TYR A 101 10.94 -3.14 -2.44
C TYR A 101 10.54 -4.40 -1.67
N LEU A 102 11.49 -5.27 -1.33
CA LEU A 102 11.23 -6.44 -0.51
C LEU A 102 10.78 -6.05 0.91
N ALA A 103 11.42 -5.06 1.51
CA ALA A 103 11.00 -4.50 2.80
C ALA A 103 9.57 -3.94 2.73
N GLY A 104 9.23 -3.21 1.66
CA GLY A 104 7.87 -2.74 1.39
C GLY A 104 6.86 -3.89 1.26
N ALA A 105 7.23 -4.97 0.57
CA ALA A 105 6.39 -6.17 0.46
C ALA A 105 6.12 -6.81 1.81
N ILE A 106 7.13 -6.98 2.65
CA ILE A 106 7.01 -7.53 4.00
C ILE A 106 6.08 -6.66 4.86
N LEU A 107 6.28 -5.34 4.84
CA LEU A 107 5.42 -4.40 5.57
C LEU A 107 3.95 -4.48 5.09
N THR A 108 3.73 -4.64 3.78
CA THR A 108 2.38 -4.81 3.23
C THR A 108 1.73 -6.12 3.70
N VAL A 109 2.50 -7.20 3.81
CA VAL A 109 2.01 -8.47 4.38
C VAL A 109 1.60 -8.29 5.84
N PHE A 110 2.41 -7.63 6.67
CA PHE A 110 2.04 -7.31 8.05
C PHE A 110 0.78 -6.45 8.13
N SER A 111 0.66 -5.45 7.25
CA SER A 111 -0.52 -4.61 7.14
C SER A 111 -1.78 -5.42 6.77
N LEU A 112 -1.66 -6.40 5.87
CA LEU A 112 -2.74 -7.34 5.55
C LEU A 112 -3.20 -8.14 6.78
N PHE A 113 -2.29 -8.74 7.51
CA PHE A 113 -2.63 -9.48 8.74
C PHE A 113 -3.30 -8.59 9.78
N TYR A 114 -2.79 -7.39 9.98
CA TYR A 114 -3.39 -6.42 10.90
C TYR A 114 -4.81 -6.01 10.46
N PHE A 115 -4.97 -5.75 9.15
CA PHE A 115 -6.28 -5.40 8.58
C PHE A 115 -7.31 -6.51 8.82
N TYR A 116 -6.97 -7.76 8.54
CA TYR A 116 -7.88 -8.90 8.75
C TYR A 116 -8.15 -9.17 10.22
N GLY A 117 -7.14 -9.07 11.07
CA GLY A 117 -7.27 -9.40 12.49
C GLY A 117 -7.97 -8.33 13.33
N LYS A 118 -7.85 -7.07 12.97
CA LYS A 118 -8.34 -5.94 13.77
C LYS A 118 -9.28 -5.02 13.03
N VAL A 119 -8.90 -4.54 11.83
CA VAL A 119 -9.64 -3.47 11.14
C VAL A 119 -10.95 -3.97 10.55
N ALA A 120 -10.93 -5.08 9.86
CA ALA A 120 -12.13 -5.61 9.20
C ALA A 120 -13.22 -6.04 10.20
N PRO A 121 -12.92 -6.77 11.30
CA PRO A 121 -13.92 -7.08 12.32
C PRO A 121 -14.43 -5.83 13.02
N HIS A 122 -13.55 -4.90 13.38
CA HIS A 122 -13.95 -3.64 14.02
C HIS A 122 -14.90 -2.84 13.13
N PHE A 123 -14.59 -2.71 11.85
CA PHE A 123 -15.47 -2.00 10.89
C PHE A 123 -16.83 -2.67 10.76
N GLN A 124 -16.91 -4.00 10.72
CA GLN A 124 -18.18 -4.70 10.63
C GLN A 124 -19.08 -4.49 11.86
N LEU A 125 -18.48 -4.35 13.05
CA LEU A 125 -19.19 -4.16 14.31
C LEU A 125 -19.64 -2.70 14.52
N TYR A 126 -18.84 -1.72 14.12
CA TYR A 126 -19.01 -0.31 14.49
C TYR A 126 -19.36 0.61 13.33
N ARG A 127 -19.53 0.11 12.10
CA ARG A 127 -19.95 0.93 10.98
C ARG A 127 -21.32 1.56 11.23
N LEU A 128 -21.45 2.84 11.00
CA LEU A 128 -22.69 3.59 11.17
C LEU A 128 -23.60 3.56 9.93
N ARG A 129 -23.10 3.03 8.80
CA ARG A 129 -23.81 2.86 7.51
C ARG A 129 -23.37 1.61 6.76
#